data_11eaef650100e8a2c257c20812f14085
#
_entry.id   11eaef650100e8a2c257c20812f14085
#
_cell.length_a   1.000
_cell.length_b   1.000
_cell.length_c   1.000
_cell.angle_alpha   90.00
_cell.angle_beta   90.00
_cell.angle_gamma   90.00
#
_symmetry.space_group_name_H-M   'P 1'
#
loop_
_entity.id
_entity.type
_entity.pdbx_description
1 polymer ?
#
loop_
_entity_poly.entity_id
_entity_poly.type
_entity_poly.pdbx_seq_one_letter_code
_entity_poly.pdbx_strand_id
1 'polypeptide(L)'
;IDIYLYINSPGGVITSGMSMYDTMNYIKPDVSTICIGQAASMGAFLLSAGAKGKRFALPNASIMIHQPLGGAQGQATDIQIQAKEIQRM
;
A
#
# COMPACT_ATOMS: atom_id res chain seq x y z
N ILE A 1 -19.88 -4.20 -8.16
CA ILE A 1 -18.80 -5.20 -8.00
C ILE A 1 -17.50 -4.48 -7.68
N ASP A 2 -16.85 -4.90 -6.60
CA ASP A 2 -15.57 -4.36 -6.23
C ASP A 2 -14.45 -4.98 -7.07
N ILE A 3 -13.39 -4.21 -7.24
CA ILE A 3 -12.16 -4.70 -7.82
C ILE A 3 -11.22 -5.02 -6.68
N TYR A 4 -10.53 -6.15 -6.75
CA TYR A 4 -9.59 -6.57 -5.72
C TYR A 4 -8.17 -6.43 -6.25
N LEU A 5 -7.38 -5.65 -5.54
CA LEU A 5 -5.96 -5.45 -5.87
C LEU A 5 -5.13 -6.12 -4.79
N TYR A 6 -4.43 -7.18 -5.18
CA TYR A 6 -3.53 -7.89 -4.27
C TYR A 6 -2.14 -7.30 -4.43
N ILE A 7 -1.55 -6.93 -3.31
CA ILE A 7 -0.27 -6.24 -3.31
C ILE A 7 0.78 -7.08 -2.61
N ASN A 8 1.85 -7.37 -3.33
CA ASN A 8 3.05 -7.99 -2.79
C ASN A 8 4.23 -7.32 -3.49
N SER A 9 4.75 -6.26 -2.90
CA SER A 9 5.68 -5.39 -3.61
C SER A 9 6.61 -4.69 -2.64
N PRO A 10 7.91 -4.61 -2.99
CA PRO A 10 8.85 -3.80 -2.21
C PRO A 10 8.79 -2.32 -2.58
N GLY A 11 7.95 -1.96 -3.52
CA GLY A 11 7.88 -0.62 -4.04
C GLY A 11 8.12 -0.59 -5.53
N GLY A 12 8.39 0.55 -6.07
CA GLY A 12 8.65 0.67 -7.50
C GLY A 12 8.67 2.11 -7.96
N VAL A 13 8.45 2.28 -9.25
CA VAL A 13 8.52 3.59 -9.88
C VAL A 13 7.34 4.44 -9.45
N ILE A 14 7.65 5.65 -8.99
CA ILE A 14 6.63 6.55 -8.45
C ILE A 14 5.57 6.89 -9.49
N THR A 15 5.99 7.19 -10.72
CA THR A 15 5.03 7.56 -11.77
C THR A 15 4.08 6.43 -12.10
N SER A 16 4.58 5.19 -12.09
CA SER A 16 3.73 4.02 -12.32
C SER A 16 2.72 3.84 -11.19
N GLY A 17 3.18 4.00 -9.96
CA GLY A 17 2.30 3.92 -8.81
C GLY A 17 1.24 5.00 -8.81
N MET A 18 1.60 6.21 -9.18
CA MET A 18 0.63 7.30 -9.26
C MET A 18 -0.39 7.08 -10.37
N SER A 19 0.02 6.45 -11.46
CA SER A 19 -0.93 6.08 -12.52
C SER A 19 -1.98 5.11 -12.00
N MET A 20 -1.55 4.13 -11.21
CA MET A 20 -2.48 3.18 -10.60
C MET A 20 -3.42 3.89 -9.64
N TYR A 21 -2.88 4.78 -8.82
CA TYR A 21 -3.68 5.55 -7.88
C TYR A 21 -4.75 6.38 -8.60
N ASP A 22 -4.35 7.08 -9.65
CA ASP A 22 -5.28 7.89 -10.42
C ASP A 22 -6.38 7.03 -11.03
N THR A 23 -6.02 5.86 -11.55
CA THR A 23 -6.99 4.93 -12.12
C THR A 23 -7.96 4.44 -11.06
N MET A 24 -7.47 4.11 -9.88
CA MET A 24 -8.31 3.67 -8.78
C MET A 24 -9.35 4.71 -8.40
N ASN A 25 -8.97 5.98 -8.47
CA ASN A 25 -9.89 7.07 -8.17
C ASN A 25 -10.83 7.40 -9.31
N TYR A 26 -10.42 7.08 -10.53
CA TYR A 26 -11.19 7.43 -11.72
C TYR A 26 -12.34 6.46 -11.97
N ILE A 27 -12.11 5.17 -11.73
CA ILE A 27 -13.11 4.15 -12.04
C ILE A 27 -14.23 4.16 -10.99
N LYS A 28 -15.42 3.72 -11.42
CA LYS A 28 -16.58 3.73 -10.52
C LYS A 28 -16.55 2.67 -9.45
N PRO A 29 -16.15 1.43 -9.74
CA PRO A 29 -16.11 0.41 -8.68
C PRO A 29 -15.11 0.77 -7.60
N ASP A 30 -15.42 0.37 -6.39
CA ASP A 30 -14.45 0.48 -5.30
C ASP A 30 -13.31 -0.50 -5.53
N VAL A 31 -12.12 -0.10 -5.14
CA VAL A 31 -10.96 -0.98 -5.19
C VAL A 31 -10.64 -1.41 -3.76
N SER A 32 -10.76 -2.71 -3.52
CA SER A 32 -10.34 -3.32 -2.26
C SER A 32 -8.88 -3.71 -2.38
N THR A 33 -8.06 -3.33 -1.41
CA THR A 33 -6.63 -3.63 -1.45
C THR A 33 -6.28 -4.66 -0.39
N ILE A 34 -5.49 -5.65 -0.76
CA ILE A 34 -5.11 -6.74 0.13
C ILE A 34 -3.59 -6.92 0.07
N CYS A 35 -2.94 -6.77 1.20
CA CYS A 35 -1.50 -7.01 1.28
C CYS A 35 -1.24 -8.49 1.55
N ILE A 36 -0.49 -9.11 0.65
CA ILE A 36 0.02 -10.46 0.84
C ILE A 36 1.54 -10.40 0.76
N GLY A 37 2.23 -10.99 1.73
CA GLY A 37 3.68 -10.90 1.79
C GLY A 37 4.14 -9.56 2.30
N GLN A 38 4.32 -8.59 1.43
CA GLN A 38 4.74 -7.27 1.86
C GLN A 38 4.16 -6.17 0.98
N ALA A 39 4.05 -5.00 1.58
CA ALA A 39 3.77 -3.78 0.85
C ALA A 39 4.69 -2.70 1.40
N ALA A 40 5.64 -2.26 0.59
CA ALA A 40 6.62 -1.28 1.01
C ALA A 40 6.64 -0.10 0.05
N SER A 41 6.96 1.07 0.55
CA SER A 41 7.05 2.31 -0.24
C SER A 41 5.79 2.55 -1.07
N MET A 42 5.91 2.58 -2.39
CA MET A 42 4.78 2.79 -3.28
C MET A 42 3.73 1.70 -3.13
N GLY A 43 4.13 0.46 -2.82
CA GLY A 43 3.20 -0.62 -2.53
C GLY A 43 2.34 -0.31 -1.31
N ALA A 44 2.94 0.23 -0.26
CA ALA A 44 2.19 0.63 0.93
C ALA A 44 1.26 1.80 0.62
N PHE A 45 1.70 2.73 -0.23
CA PHE A 45 0.87 3.84 -0.66
C PHE A 45 -0.39 3.33 -1.35
N LEU A 46 -0.23 2.40 -2.30
CA LEU A 46 -1.37 1.85 -3.03
C LEU A 46 -2.30 1.05 -2.12
N LEU A 47 -1.73 0.33 -1.16
CA LEU A 47 -2.54 -0.38 -0.19
C LEU A 47 -3.42 0.59 0.59
N SER A 48 -2.87 1.71 1.00
CA SER A 48 -3.61 2.72 1.76
C SER A 48 -4.63 3.47 0.90
N ALA A 49 -4.49 3.40 -0.42
CA ALA A 49 -5.41 4.06 -1.34
C ALA A 49 -6.68 3.26 -1.61
N GLY A 50 -6.77 2.05 -1.09
CA GLY A 50 -7.98 1.26 -1.23
C GLY A 50 -9.18 1.93 -0.59
N ALA A 51 -10.37 1.51 -0.99
CA ALA A 51 -11.61 2.08 -0.48
C ALA A 51 -11.68 1.92 1.04
N LYS A 52 -12.22 2.91 1.70
CA LYS A 52 -12.32 2.91 3.15
C LYS A 52 -13.10 1.69 3.63
N GLY A 53 -12.54 0.98 4.58
CA GLY A 53 -13.14 -0.25 5.09
C GLY A 53 -12.90 -1.47 4.22
N LYS A 54 -12.16 -1.32 3.13
CA LYS A 54 -11.87 -2.40 2.18
C LYS A 54 -10.38 -2.56 1.96
N ARG A 55 -9.58 -2.31 3.00
CA ARG A 55 -8.13 -2.45 2.98
C ARG A 55 -7.75 -3.51 3.98
N PHE A 56 -7.06 -4.54 3.52
CA PHE A 56 -6.80 -5.74 4.31
C PHE A 56 -5.33 -6.13 4.26
N ALA A 57 -4.88 -6.82 5.28
CA ALA A 57 -3.57 -7.43 5.30
C ALA A 57 -3.71 -8.86 5.83
N LEU A 58 -3.03 -9.78 5.19
CA LEU A 58 -3.04 -11.17 5.64
C LEU A 58 -2.13 -11.35 6.87
N PRO A 59 -2.28 -12.46 7.59
CA PRO A 59 -1.65 -12.61 8.91
C PRO A 59 -0.14 -12.42 8.94
N ASN A 60 0.55 -12.82 7.90
CA ASN A 60 2.02 -12.72 7.87
C ASN A 60 2.52 -11.61 6.97
N ALA A 61 1.64 -10.70 6.61
CA ALA A 61 2.02 -9.58 5.76
C ALA A 61 2.78 -8.52 6.54
N SER A 62 3.67 -7.85 5.84
CA SER A 62 4.44 -6.73 6.36
C SER A 62 4.12 -5.49 5.57
N ILE A 63 3.87 -4.40 6.26
CA ILE A 63 3.63 -3.11 5.63
C ILE A 63 4.72 -2.17 6.09
N MET A 64 5.45 -1.60 5.13
CA MET A 64 6.59 -0.75 5.44
C MET A 64 6.45 0.57 4.71
N ILE A 65 6.50 1.64 5.46
CA ILE A 65 6.41 2.98 4.93
C ILE A 65 7.76 3.65 5.13
N HIS A 66 8.34 4.09 4.01
CA HIS A 66 9.56 4.87 4.04
C HIS A 66 9.20 6.34 4.02
N GLN A 67 9.70 7.05 4.98
CA GLN A 67 9.49 8.49 5.03
C GLN A 67 10.85 9.16 5.00
N PRO A 68 11.26 9.66 3.83
CA PRO A 68 12.54 10.34 3.74
C PRO A 68 12.53 11.54 4.68
N LEU A 69 13.58 11.65 5.48
CA LEU A 69 13.78 12.84 6.26
C LEU A 69 14.25 13.95 5.34
N GLY A 70 13.65 15.09 5.49
CA GLY A 70 14.08 16.24 4.73
C GLY A 70 15.51 16.56 5.04
N GLY A 71 16.17 17.13 4.10
CA GLY A 71 17.52 17.57 4.30
C GLY A 71 18.55 16.67 3.71
N ALA A 72 19.77 16.97 3.99
CA ALA A 72 20.89 16.47 3.27
C ALA A 72 21.23 15.02 3.53
N GLN A 73 20.65 14.42 4.52
CA GLN A 73 21.16 13.13 4.94
C GLN A 73 20.56 11.96 4.22
N GLY A 74 19.45 12.18 3.53
CA GLY A 74 18.82 11.10 2.81
C GLY A 74 18.39 9.94 3.70
N GLN A 75 18.30 10.19 4.98
CA GLN A 75 17.82 9.17 5.90
C GLN A 75 16.34 8.99 5.75
N ALA A 76 15.92 7.78 5.96
CA ALA A 76 14.51 7.44 5.94
C ALA A 76 14.12 6.87 7.28
N THR A 77 12.91 7.17 7.70
CA THR A 77 12.31 6.53 8.85
C THR A 77 11.45 5.40 8.33
N ASP A 78 11.76 4.20 8.77
CA ASP A 78 10.99 3.03 8.37
C ASP A 78 9.98 2.71 9.45
N ILE A 79 8.73 2.63 9.04
CA ILE A 79 7.66 2.19 9.92
C ILE A 79 7.16 0.87 9.37
N GLN A 80 7.27 -0.15 10.19
CA GLN A 80 6.86 -1.48 9.78
C GLN A 80 5.72 -1.94 10.66
N ILE A 81 4.66 -2.39 10.02
CA ILE A 81 3.50 -2.92 10.69
C ILE A 81 3.36 -4.38 10.28
N GLN A 82 3.28 -5.26 11.27
CA GLN A 82 3.06 -6.68 11.01
C GLN A 82 1.66 -7.05 11.42
N ALA A 83 0.95 -7.68 10.51
CA ALA A 83 -0.37 -8.22 10.80
C ALA A 83 -0.22 -9.66 11.25
N LYS A 84 -0.94 -10.04 12.30
CA LYS A 84 -0.92 -11.40 12.81
C LYS A 84 -2.16 -12.18 12.42
N GLU A 85 -3.10 -11.49 11.85
CA GLU A 85 -4.33 -12.07 11.34
C GLU A 85 -4.87 -11.09 10.29
N ILE A 86 -5.92 -11.47 9.59
CA ILE A 86 -6.50 -10.57 8.60
C ILE A 86 -7.01 -9.32 9.33
N GLN A 87 -6.53 -8.17 8.91
CA GLN A 87 -6.89 -6.91 9.53
C GLN A 87 -7.45 -5.97 8.49
N ARG A 88 -8.50 -5.28 8.89
CA ARG A 88 -9.04 -4.18 8.10
C ARG A 88 -8.30 -2.92 8.50
N MET A 89 -7.77 -2.26 7.51
CA MET A 89 -6.98 -1.06 7.72
C MET A 89 -7.80 0.20 7.44
#